data_e4c62ca3b64e7fc8ec7e5da5a16e8876
#
_entry.id   e4c62ca3b64e7fc8ec7e5da5a16e8876
#
_cell.length_a   1.000
_cell.length_b   1.000
_cell.length_c   1.000
_cell.angle_alpha   90.00
_cell.angle_beta   90.00
_cell.angle_gamma   90.00
#
_symmetry.space_group_name_H-M   'P 1'
#
loop_
_entity.id
_entity.type
_entity.pdbx_description
1 polymer ?
#
loop_
_entity_poly.entity_id
_entity_poly.type
_entity_poly.pdbx_seq_one_letter_code
_entity_poly.pdbx_strand_id
1 'polypeptide(L)'
;MALGATLYVFKIDLADSDRGVYQPLELRVARHPSETEDHLLTRVLAYCLEYTEGIAFSNGLFESDQPTIAVRDLTGVLRVWIDVGAPEAARMHRAAKLATRVVIYTNKDAAKLAERLAAERIHRVEALELYAVDRDWLTRLAARLVRRMEFTLTVAEGHVYLSLGEETLDAVIERVNIGGATGS
;
A
#
# COMPACT_ATOMS: atom_id res chain seq x y z
N MET A 1 -7.06 10.63 -28.77
CA MET A 1 -6.22 9.46 -28.44
C MET A 1 -6.28 9.21 -26.94
N ALA A 2 -6.62 8.01 -26.55
CA ALA A 2 -6.51 7.64 -25.14
C ALA A 2 -5.04 7.66 -24.74
N LEU A 3 -4.70 8.39 -23.69
CA LEU A 3 -3.37 8.36 -23.10
C LEU A 3 -3.17 6.98 -22.47
N GLY A 4 -2.18 6.26 -22.95
CA GLY A 4 -1.82 4.97 -22.39
C GLY A 4 -1.18 5.10 -20.99
N ALA A 5 -1.17 4.01 -20.26
CA ALA A 5 -0.47 3.94 -18.98
C ALA A 5 1.04 4.15 -19.18
N THR A 6 1.69 4.80 -18.22
CA THR A 6 3.14 4.95 -18.19
C THR A 6 3.76 3.84 -17.36
N LEU A 7 4.70 3.11 -17.94
CA LEU A 7 5.39 2.03 -17.24
C LEU A 7 6.56 2.59 -16.43
N TYR A 8 6.58 2.25 -15.13
CA TYR A 8 7.69 2.49 -14.22
C TYR A 8 8.35 1.16 -13.85
N VAL A 9 9.67 1.17 -13.72
CA VAL A 9 10.45 0.02 -13.27
C VAL A 9 11.19 0.41 -12.00
N PHE A 10 10.97 -0.36 -10.93
CA PHE A 10 11.63 -0.16 -9.66
C PHE A 10 12.50 -1.36 -9.34
N LYS A 11 13.79 -1.12 -9.13
CA LYS A 11 14.69 -2.10 -8.54
C LYS A 11 14.89 -1.74 -7.07
N ILE A 12 14.48 -2.63 -6.19
CA ILE A 12 14.41 -2.37 -4.77
C ILE A 12 15.14 -3.47 -4.01
N ASP A 13 16.10 -3.08 -3.19
CA ASP A 13 16.66 -3.97 -2.18
C ASP A 13 15.85 -3.79 -0.90
N LEU A 14 14.95 -4.74 -0.63
CA LEU A 14 14.11 -4.72 0.55
C LEU A 14 14.83 -5.39 1.72
N ALA A 15 14.94 -4.67 2.82
CA ALA A 15 15.46 -5.16 4.10
C ALA A 15 14.47 -4.80 5.22
N ASP A 16 13.52 -5.70 5.47
CA ASP A 16 12.49 -5.54 6.51
C ASP A 16 12.87 -6.38 7.72
N SER A 17 13.49 -5.74 8.72
CA SER A 17 13.92 -6.43 9.93
C SER A 17 12.76 -6.74 10.88
N ASP A 18 11.64 -6.03 10.78
CA ASP A 18 10.46 -6.29 11.62
C ASP A 18 9.82 -7.64 11.27
N ARG A 19 9.89 -8.04 9.99
CA ARG A 19 9.34 -9.31 9.51
C ARG A 19 10.40 -10.34 9.11
N GLY A 20 11.69 -9.95 9.13
CA GLY A 20 12.78 -10.82 8.69
C GLY A 20 12.78 -11.09 7.18
N VAL A 21 12.33 -10.12 6.37
CA VAL A 21 12.25 -10.23 4.91
C VAL A 21 13.39 -9.45 4.27
N TYR A 22 14.23 -10.14 3.54
CA TYR A 22 15.38 -9.59 2.82
C TYR A 22 15.31 -10.08 1.38
N GLN A 23 14.95 -9.20 0.45
CA GLN A 23 14.61 -9.61 -0.90
C GLN A 23 14.96 -8.54 -1.93
N PRO A 24 15.71 -8.86 -2.99
CA PRO A 24 15.81 -8.00 -4.15
C PRO A 24 14.50 -8.10 -4.96
N LEU A 25 13.91 -6.95 -5.29
CA LEU A 25 12.67 -6.85 -6.04
C LEU A 25 12.89 -6.10 -7.34
N GLU A 26 12.26 -6.56 -8.41
CA GLU A 26 12.10 -5.79 -9.64
C GLU A 26 10.61 -5.67 -9.92
N LEU A 27 10.06 -4.46 -9.78
CA LEU A 27 8.65 -4.18 -9.96
C LEU A 27 8.44 -3.42 -11.27
N ARG A 28 7.50 -3.90 -12.08
CA ARG A 28 7.02 -3.21 -13.27
C ARG A 28 5.59 -2.74 -13.00
N VAL A 29 5.42 -1.42 -12.90
CA VAL A 29 4.17 -0.83 -12.44
C VAL A 29 3.65 0.14 -13.48
N ALA A 30 2.44 -0.13 -13.98
CA ALA A 30 1.76 0.76 -14.88
C ALA A 30 1.03 1.85 -14.09
N ARG A 31 1.36 3.11 -14.35
CA ARG A 31 0.65 4.27 -13.81
C ARG A 31 -0.43 4.70 -14.78
N HIS A 32 -1.68 4.66 -14.34
CA HIS A 32 -2.78 5.19 -15.14
C HIS A 32 -2.67 6.72 -15.26
N PRO A 33 -3.09 7.35 -16.38
CA PRO A 33 -3.02 8.81 -16.55
C PRO A 33 -3.73 9.61 -15.45
N SER A 34 -4.76 9.06 -14.84
CA SER A 34 -5.48 9.69 -13.74
C SER A 34 -4.90 9.41 -12.34
N GLU A 35 -3.91 8.52 -12.26
CA GLU A 35 -3.25 8.20 -10.99
C GLU A 35 -2.19 9.26 -10.64
N THR A 36 -2.23 9.77 -9.40
CA THR A 36 -1.18 10.67 -8.91
C THR A 36 0.13 9.91 -8.66
N GLU A 37 1.25 10.63 -8.67
CA GLU A 37 2.56 10.05 -8.33
C GLU A 37 2.59 9.56 -6.87
N ASP A 38 1.96 10.29 -5.97
CA ASP A 38 1.84 9.90 -4.57
C ASP A 38 1.10 8.57 -4.41
N HIS A 39 0.03 8.36 -5.16
CA HIS A 39 -0.72 7.10 -5.16
C HIS A 39 0.14 5.94 -5.70
N LEU A 40 0.83 6.16 -6.81
CA LEU A 40 1.76 5.18 -7.39
C LEU A 40 2.82 4.75 -6.37
N LEU A 41 3.47 5.73 -5.73
CA LEU A 41 4.52 5.47 -4.75
C LEU A 41 3.98 4.78 -3.49
N THR A 42 2.76 5.12 -3.08
CA THR A 42 2.09 4.42 -1.97
C THR A 42 1.80 2.96 -2.35
N ARG A 43 1.42 2.67 -3.60
CA ARG A 43 1.26 1.27 -4.08
C ARG A 43 2.57 0.50 -4.02
N VAL A 44 3.66 1.10 -4.48
CA VAL A 44 4.98 0.46 -4.45
C VAL A 44 5.42 0.20 -3.02
N LEU A 45 5.25 1.18 -2.12
CA LEU A 45 5.55 1.04 -0.70
C LEU A 45 4.72 -0.06 -0.04
N ALA A 46 3.41 -0.07 -0.29
CA ALA A 46 2.50 -1.10 0.24
C ALA A 46 2.91 -2.50 -0.21
N TYR A 47 3.27 -2.66 -1.47
CA TYR A 47 3.79 -3.92 -1.99
C TYR A 47 5.03 -4.39 -1.22
N CYS A 48 5.98 -3.50 -0.99
CA CYS A 48 7.20 -3.82 -0.26
C CYS A 48 6.92 -4.18 1.20
N LEU A 49 6.08 -3.40 1.88
CA LEU A 49 5.75 -3.61 3.30
C LEU A 49 4.94 -4.88 3.54
N GLU A 50 4.19 -5.32 2.54
CA GLU A 50 3.38 -6.55 2.60
C GLU A 50 4.00 -7.71 1.83
N TYR A 51 5.24 -7.55 1.37
CA TYR A 51 5.90 -8.56 0.53
C TYR A 51 5.90 -9.93 1.19
N THR A 52 5.38 -10.90 0.45
CA THR A 52 5.40 -12.33 0.77
C THR A 52 5.21 -13.11 -0.53
N GLU A 53 5.47 -14.42 -0.49
CA GLU A 53 5.17 -15.28 -1.62
C GLU A 53 3.68 -15.19 -1.99
N GLY A 54 3.41 -15.07 -3.29
CA GLY A 54 2.03 -14.96 -3.80
C GLY A 54 1.49 -13.54 -3.89
N ILE A 55 2.29 -12.52 -3.55
CA ILE A 55 1.89 -11.12 -3.72
C ILE A 55 1.98 -10.68 -5.18
N ALA A 56 0.98 -9.93 -5.64
CA ALA A 56 0.95 -9.37 -6.98
C ALA A 56 0.09 -8.12 -7.06
N PHE A 57 0.45 -7.18 -7.93
CA PHE A 57 -0.44 -6.10 -8.35
C PHE A 57 -1.59 -6.67 -9.18
N SER A 58 -2.80 -6.13 -9.00
CA SER A 58 -3.92 -6.46 -9.88
C SER A 58 -3.79 -5.76 -11.23
N ASN A 59 -4.44 -6.33 -12.24
CA ASN A 59 -4.31 -5.88 -13.63
C ASN A 59 -4.99 -4.54 -13.91
N GLY A 60 -5.90 -4.09 -13.04
CA GLY A 60 -6.64 -2.84 -13.19
C GLY A 60 -6.68 -2.03 -11.90
N LEU A 61 -6.36 -0.73 -12.01
CA LEU A 61 -6.35 0.19 -10.86
C LEU A 61 -7.73 0.49 -10.29
N PHE A 62 -8.78 0.28 -11.08
CA PHE A 62 -10.14 0.72 -10.76
C PHE A 62 -11.18 -0.40 -10.82
N GLU A 63 -10.73 -1.65 -10.82
CA GLU A 63 -11.66 -2.77 -10.77
C GLU A 63 -12.26 -2.88 -9.37
N SER A 64 -13.58 -2.71 -9.28
CA SER A 64 -14.31 -2.72 -8.01
C SER A 64 -14.25 -4.07 -7.27
N ASP A 65 -13.99 -5.13 -8.01
CA ASP A 65 -14.08 -6.51 -7.53
C ASP A 65 -12.72 -7.13 -7.19
N GLN A 66 -11.63 -6.37 -7.38
CA GLN A 66 -10.29 -6.84 -7.12
C GLN A 66 -9.50 -5.87 -6.23
N PRO A 67 -8.63 -6.40 -5.35
CA PRO A 67 -7.74 -5.55 -4.57
C PRO A 67 -6.73 -4.82 -5.47
N THR A 68 -6.18 -3.73 -4.99
CA THR A 68 -5.05 -3.05 -5.65
C THR A 68 -3.83 -3.96 -5.67
N ILE A 69 -3.58 -4.65 -4.57
CA ILE A 69 -2.54 -5.67 -4.43
C ILE A 69 -3.16 -6.88 -3.75
N ALA A 70 -2.90 -8.07 -4.27
CA ALA A 70 -3.41 -9.32 -3.72
C ALA A 70 -2.29 -10.20 -3.22
N VAL A 71 -2.53 -10.89 -2.11
CA VAL A 71 -1.72 -12.05 -1.71
C VAL A 71 -2.60 -13.29 -1.85
N ARG A 72 -2.18 -14.21 -2.71
CA ARG A 72 -2.86 -15.49 -2.93
C ARG A 72 -1.95 -16.63 -2.49
N ASP A 73 -2.58 -17.67 -1.95
CA ASP A 73 -1.84 -18.88 -1.64
C ASP A 73 -1.59 -19.74 -2.89
N LEU A 74 -0.90 -20.85 -2.71
CA LEU A 74 -0.56 -21.77 -3.82
C LEU A 74 -1.78 -22.37 -4.52
N THR A 75 -2.95 -22.34 -3.88
CA THR A 75 -4.21 -22.82 -4.47
C THR A 75 -4.98 -21.70 -5.19
N GLY A 76 -4.45 -20.46 -5.16
CA GLY A 76 -5.08 -19.30 -5.77
C GLY A 76 -6.11 -18.59 -4.89
N VAL A 77 -6.26 -19.03 -3.63
CA VAL A 77 -7.20 -18.40 -2.69
C VAL A 77 -6.65 -17.06 -2.23
N LEU A 78 -7.50 -16.02 -2.29
CA LEU A 78 -7.16 -14.68 -1.81
C LEU A 78 -7.03 -14.67 -0.29
N ARG A 79 -5.84 -14.40 0.20
CA ARG A 79 -5.53 -14.34 1.63
C ARG A 79 -5.51 -12.92 2.16
N VAL A 80 -4.88 -12.00 1.42
CA VAL A 80 -4.79 -10.60 1.82
C VAL A 80 -5.28 -9.71 0.68
N TRP A 81 -6.19 -8.83 1.02
CA TRP A 81 -6.66 -7.73 0.17
C TRP A 81 -5.98 -6.46 0.62
N ILE A 82 -5.19 -5.84 -0.24
CA ILE A 82 -4.48 -4.60 0.06
C ILE A 82 -4.99 -3.50 -0.86
N ASP A 83 -5.52 -2.45 -0.29
CA ASP A 83 -5.95 -1.26 -1.00
C ASP A 83 -5.09 -0.05 -0.65
N VAL A 84 -5.07 0.92 -1.55
CA VAL A 84 -4.29 2.15 -1.43
C VAL A 84 -5.21 3.34 -1.66
N GLY A 85 -5.00 4.40 -0.89
CA GLY A 85 -5.79 5.62 -0.98
C GLY A 85 -6.92 5.67 0.03
N ALA A 86 -8.10 6.05 -0.40
CA ALA A 86 -9.28 6.19 0.45
C ALA A 86 -10.46 5.37 -0.09
N PRO A 87 -10.43 4.05 0.08
CA PRO A 87 -11.45 3.17 -0.47
C PRO A 87 -12.82 3.40 0.18
N GLU A 88 -13.88 3.15 -0.60
CA GLU A 88 -15.26 3.24 -0.14
C GLU A 88 -15.62 2.08 0.80
N ALA A 89 -16.54 2.34 1.72
CA ALA A 89 -16.99 1.36 2.71
C ALA A 89 -17.58 0.08 2.06
N ALA A 90 -18.33 0.22 0.97
CA ALA A 90 -18.88 -0.92 0.25
C ALA A 90 -17.79 -1.84 -0.32
N ARG A 91 -16.69 -1.27 -0.79
CA ARG A 91 -15.53 -2.00 -1.26
C ARG A 91 -14.85 -2.76 -0.12
N MET A 92 -14.69 -2.12 1.02
CA MET A 92 -14.09 -2.73 2.22
C MET A 92 -14.97 -3.85 2.79
N HIS A 93 -16.28 -3.69 2.73
CA HIS A 93 -17.23 -4.74 3.12
C HIS A 93 -17.07 -6.00 2.26
N ARG A 94 -16.95 -5.83 0.93
CA ARG A 94 -16.68 -6.95 0.02
C ARG A 94 -15.31 -7.58 0.28
N ALA A 95 -14.28 -6.76 0.43
CA ALA A 95 -12.93 -7.22 0.73
C ALA A 95 -12.90 -8.11 1.99
N ALA A 96 -13.55 -7.66 3.06
CA ALA A 96 -13.62 -8.37 4.33
C ALA A 96 -14.32 -9.73 4.24
N LYS A 97 -15.23 -9.89 3.27
CA LYS A 97 -15.91 -11.17 3.00
C LYS A 97 -15.06 -12.12 2.15
N LEU A 98 -14.17 -11.58 1.31
CA LEU A 98 -13.40 -12.35 0.34
C LEU A 98 -12.01 -12.74 0.85
N ALA A 99 -11.40 -11.93 1.69
CA ALA A 99 -10.04 -12.15 2.17
C ALA A 99 -10.00 -12.36 3.67
N THR A 100 -9.01 -13.11 4.11
CA THR A 100 -8.76 -13.36 5.54
C THR A 100 -8.28 -12.10 6.25
N ARG A 101 -7.49 -11.26 5.55
CA ARG A 101 -6.93 -10.01 6.06
C ARG A 101 -7.14 -8.89 5.05
N VAL A 102 -7.55 -7.72 5.51
CA VAL A 102 -7.73 -6.53 4.68
C VAL A 102 -6.87 -5.40 5.23
N VAL A 103 -6.06 -4.81 4.36
CA VAL A 103 -5.10 -3.76 4.71
C VAL A 103 -5.28 -2.56 3.79
N ILE A 104 -5.23 -1.37 4.36
CA ILE A 104 -5.30 -0.11 3.64
C ILE A 104 -4.04 0.70 3.93
N TYR A 105 -3.36 1.14 2.89
CA TYR A 105 -2.30 2.15 2.96
C TYR A 105 -2.83 3.45 2.39
N THR A 106 -2.91 4.48 3.21
CA THR A 106 -3.46 5.76 2.77
C THR A 106 -2.41 6.87 2.74
N ASN A 107 -2.45 7.63 1.65
CA ASN A 107 -1.74 8.90 1.48
C ASN A 107 -2.68 10.11 1.72
N LYS A 108 -3.87 9.84 2.23
CA LYS A 108 -4.91 10.84 2.54
C LYS A 108 -4.99 11.05 4.05
N ASP A 109 -5.98 11.79 4.49
CA ASP A 109 -6.25 11.98 5.92
C ASP A 109 -6.76 10.67 6.54
N ALA A 110 -5.89 9.97 7.26
CA ALA A 110 -6.19 8.66 7.83
C ALA A 110 -7.24 8.73 8.94
N ALA A 111 -7.27 9.80 9.73
CA ALA A 111 -8.26 9.98 10.80
C ALA A 111 -9.67 10.11 10.21
N LYS A 112 -9.83 10.92 9.18
CA LYS A 112 -11.13 11.08 8.48
C LYS A 112 -11.55 9.78 7.80
N LEU A 113 -10.62 9.06 7.20
CA LEU A 113 -10.90 7.76 6.59
C LEU A 113 -11.36 6.75 7.65
N ALA A 114 -10.68 6.68 8.79
CA ALA A 114 -11.04 5.79 9.89
C ALA A 114 -12.45 6.11 10.43
N GLU A 115 -12.77 7.38 10.65
CA GLU A 115 -14.10 7.81 11.08
C GLU A 115 -15.19 7.42 10.06
N ARG A 116 -14.94 7.66 8.78
CA ARG A 116 -15.88 7.31 7.70
C ARG A 116 -16.15 5.82 7.63
N LEU A 117 -15.10 5.01 7.70
CA LEU A 117 -15.24 3.55 7.66
C LEU A 117 -15.90 3.00 8.93
N ALA A 118 -15.62 3.57 10.08
CA ALA A 118 -16.24 3.17 11.36
C ALA A 118 -17.75 3.47 11.41
N ALA A 119 -18.21 4.50 10.70
CA ALA A 119 -19.62 4.90 10.65
C ALA A 119 -20.48 4.01 9.76
N GLU A 120 -19.86 3.17 8.92
CA GLU A 120 -20.55 2.33 7.95
C GLU A 120 -20.61 0.86 8.40
N ARG A 121 -21.57 0.12 7.82
CA ARG A 121 -21.65 -1.33 8.06
C ARG A 121 -20.63 -2.07 7.21
N ILE A 122 -19.50 -2.39 7.82
CA ILE A 122 -18.45 -3.19 7.19
C ILE A 122 -18.32 -4.50 7.98
N HIS A 123 -18.26 -5.62 7.26
CA HIS A 123 -18.04 -6.92 7.87
C HIS A 123 -16.68 -6.93 8.58
N ARG A 124 -16.67 -7.24 9.89
CA ARG A 124 -15.47 -7.27 10.71
C ARG A 124 -14.62 -5.99 10.61
N VAL A 125 -15.28 -4.84 10.71
CA VAL A 125 -14.64 -3.51 10.58
C VAL A 125 -13.46 -3.33 11.55
N GLU A 126 -13.54 -3.92 12.73
CA GLU A 126 -12.49 -3.91 13.75
C GLU A 126 -11.22 -4.66 13.32
N ALA A 127 -11.32 -5.55 12.36
CA ALA A 127 -10.19 -6.32 11.84
C ALA A 127 -9.51 -5.64 10.63
N LEU A 128 -10.07 -4.56 10.10
CA LEU A 128 -9.42 -3.78 9.05
C LEU A 128 -8.15 -3.12 9.60
N GLU A 129 -7.06 -3.21 8.84
CA GLU A 129 -5.81 -2.54 9.17
C GLU A 129 -5.66 -1.30 8.31
N LEU A 130 -5.41 -0.17 8.94
CA LEU A 130 -5.20 1.11 8.25
C LEU A 130 -3.83 1.66 8.64
N TYR A 131 -3.02 1.93 7.64
CA TYR A 131 -1.70 2.54 7.80
C TYR A 131 -1.64 3.88 7.08
N ALA A 132 -1.19 4.89 7.78
CA ALA A 132 -0.96 6.23 7.23
C ALA A 132 0.48 6.35 6.75
N VAL A 133 0.63 6.83 5.51
CA VAL A 133 1.94 7.14 4.93
C VAL A 133 2.12 8.66 4.98
N ASP A 134 3.29 9.10 5.46
CA ASP A 134 3.59 10.52 5.61
C ASP A 134 3.55 11.25 4.26
N ARG A 135 2.77 12.33 4.19
CA ARG A 135 2.54 13.08 2.94
C ARG A 135 3.76 13.88 2.52
N ASP A 136 4.50 14.44 3.47
CA ASP A 136 5.71 15.20 3.16
C ASP A 136 6.81 14.27 2.64
N TRP A 137 6.92 13.09 3.21
CA TRP A 137 7.81 12.06 2.71
C TRP A 137 7.47 11.65 1.27
N LEU A 138 6.18 11.43 0.99
CA LEU A 138 5.72 11.11 -0.37
C LEU A 138 6.01 12.24 -1.36
N THR A 139 5.83 13.49 -0.96
CA THR A 139 6.13 14.66 -1.78
C THR A 139 7.63 14.73 -2.12
N ARG A 140 8.48 14.48 -1.14
CA ARG A 140 9.94 14.44 -1.33
C ARG A 140 10.36 13.29 -2.26
N LEU A 141 9.74 12.13 -2.08
CA LEU A 141 10.01 10.97 -2.93
C LEU A 141 9.50 11.17 -4.37
N ALA A 142 8.31 11.74 -4.53
CA ALA A 142 7.73 12.05 -5.83
C ALA A 142 8.60 13.02 -6.64
N ALA A 143 9.25 13.97 -5.98
CA ALA A 143 10.19 14.88 -6.62
C ALA A 143 11.41 14.17 -7.24
N ARG A 144 11.69 12.93 -6.83
CA ARG A 144 12.81 12.10 -7.32
C ARG A 144 12.35 10.99 -8.25
N LEU A 145 11.06 10.89 -8.50
CA LEU A 145 10.48 9.82 -9.32
C LEU A 145 10.95 9.92 -10.77
N VAL A 146 11.52 8.82 -11.25
CA VAL A 146 11.91 8.61 -12.65
C VAL A 146 11.40 7.26 -13.12
N ARG A 147 11.30 7.05 -14.43
CA ARG A 147 10.74 5.82 -15.02
C ARG A 147 11.49 4.55 -14.64
N ARG A 148 12.79 4.66 -14.40
CA ARG A 148 13.64 3.58 -13.90
C ARG A 148 14.30 4.08 -12.63
N MET A 149 13.90 3.51 -11.52
CA MET A 149 14.33 3.94 -10.20
C MET A 149 14.93 2.78 -9.42
N GLU A 150 16.03 3.01 -8.78
CA GLU A 150 16.71 2.01 -7.97
C GLU A 150 16.95 2.57 -6.56
N PHE A 151 16.54 1.83 -5.54
CA PHE A 151 16.72 2.24 -4.16
C PHE A 151 16.74 1.05 -3.20
N THR A 152 17.24 1.29 -2.01
CA THR A 152 17.14 0.37 -0.88
C THR A 152 16.01 0.84 0.03
N LEU A 153 15.14 -0.09 0.44
CA LEU A 153 14.09 0.17 1.42
C LEU A 153 14.37 -0.65 2.67
N THR A 154 14.71 0.02 3.76
CA THR A 154 14.94 -0.61 5.06
C THR A 154 13.74 -0.32 5.96
N VAL A 155 13.25 -1.36 6.63
CA VAL A 155 12.14 -1.26 7.59
C VAL A 155 12.64 -1.76 8.95
N ALA A 156 12.49 -0.93 9.96
CA ALA A 156 12.88 -1.26 11.33
C ALA A 156 12.01 -0.48 12.33
N GLU A 157 11.39 -1.19 13.27
CA GLU A 157 10.56 -0.61 14.33
C GLU A 157 9.45 0.35 13.80
N GLY A 158 8.81 -0.04 12.69
CA GLY A 158 7.77 0.76 12.05
C GLY A 158 8.26 1.97 11.26
N HIS A 159 9.57 2.20 11.21
CA HIS A 159 10.19 3.23 10.38
C HIS A 159 10.61 2.67 9.02
N VAL A 160 10.46 3.48 7.99
CA VAL A 160 10.97 3.18 6.66
C VAL A 160 12.10 4.15 6.31
N TYR A 161 13.18 3.61 5.77
CA TYR A 161 14.35 4.36 5.31
C TYR A 161 14.55 4.00 3.84
N LEU A 162 14.29 4.96 2.96
CA LEU A 162 14.48 4.78 1.52
C LEU A 162 15.76 5.50 1.11
N SER A 163 16.74 4.73 0.65
CA SER A 163 18.06 5.24 0.25
C SER A 163 18.20 5.27 -1.26
N LEU A 164 18.39 6.48 -1.80
CA LEU A 164 18.64 6.78 -3.20
C LEU A 164 20.07 7.31 -3.32
N GLY A 165 21.00 6.47 -3.74
CA GLY A 165 22.42 6.84 -3.71
C GLY A 165 22.87 7.20 -2.29
N GLU A 166 23.34 8.43 -2.10
CA GLU A 166 23.79 8.93 -0.80
C GLU A 166 22.68 9.60 0.03
N GLU A 167 21.51 9.81 -0.57
CA GLU A 167 20.36 10.43 0.10
C GLU A 167 19.46 9.37 0.74
N THR A 168 19.03 9.62 1.96
CA THR A 168 18.05 8.76 2.66
C THR A 168 16.83 9.59 3.05
N LEU A 169 15.67 9.11 2.67
CA LEU A 169 14.37 9.66 3.07
C LEU A 169 13.73 8.70 4.07
N ASP A 170 13.40 9.21 5.25
CA ASP A 170 12.81 8.40 6.31
C ASP A 170 11.40 8.87 6.68
N ALA A 171 10.58 7.93 7.11
CA ALA A 171 9.22 8.18 7.59
C ALA A 171 8.78 7.10 8.56
N VAL A 172 7.77 7.42 9.36
CA VAL A 172 7.05 6.45 10.19
C VAL A 172 5.79 6.01 9.46
N ILE A 173 5.53 4.72 9.45
CA ILE A 173 4.25 4.17 9.00
C ILE A 173 3.37 4.00 10.23
N GLU A 174 2.38 4.86 10.35
CA GLU A 174 1.51 4.91 11.53
C GLU A 174 0.27 4.04 11.33
N ARG A 175 0.01 3.14 12.28
CA ARG A 175 -1.24 2.39 12.30
C ARG A 175 -2.35 3.23 12.95
N VAL A 176 -3.48 3.34 12.26
CA VAL A 176 -4.67 4.05 12.72
C VAL A 176 -5.79 3.05 12.98
N ASN A 177 -6.36 3.05 14.18
CA ASN A 177 -7.45 2.15 14.53
C ASN A 177 -8.78 2.60 13.91
N ILE A 178 -9.53 1.64 13.36
CA ILE A 178 -10.88 1.84 12.83
C ILE A 178 -11.87 1.25 13.82
N GLY A 179 -12.74 2.10 14.38
CA GLY A 179 -13.81 1.66 15.28
C GLY A 179 -13.32 1.07 16.60
N GLY A 180 -12.08 1.33 16.98
CA GLY A 180 -11.53 0.94 18.26
C GLY A 180 -12.20 1.74 19.38
N ALA A 181 -12.77 1.05 20.37
CA ALA A 181 -13.16 1.66 21.63
C ALA A 181 -11.97 2.43 22.17
N THR A 182 -12.17 3.68 22.51
CA THR A 182 -11.32 4.42 23.43
C THR A 182 -11.22 3.57 24.69
N GLY A 183 -10.15 2.80 24.81
CA GLY A 183 -9.80 2.19 26.07
C GLY A 183 -9.55 3.30 27.07
N SER A 184 -10.45 3.46 28.00
CA SER A 184 -10.26 4.23 29.22
C SER A 184 -9.13 3.65 30.04
#